data_2996441701a6713d0a08153ca4148287
#
_entry.id   2996441701a6713d0a08153ca4148287
#
_cell.length_a   1.000
_cell.length_b   1.000
_cell.length_c   1.000
_cell.angle_alpha   90.00
_cell.angle_beta   90.00
_cell.angle_gamma   90.00
#
_symmetry.space_group_name_H-M   'P 1'
#
loop_
_entity.id
_entity.type
_entity.pdbx_description
1 polymer ?
#
loop_
_entity_poly.entity_id
_entity_poly.type
_entity_poly.pdbx_seq_one_letter_code
_entity_poly.pdbx_strand_id
1 'polypeptide(L)'
;WTGAGSTDIANGEPGILRNHSVYRGLINSLVLSVICAFFAGTIGILAGYSIVRKKGTFLSNAVSHLTFFPYLIPSMAFGASVPRGPIPALYGTFAILALIGTVKYLPFASKSGINCMLQLGNEIEESAIIMGIPWWKRMVRIIIPIQKTSILSGYLLPFISCMRGLSLFILLVTPST
;
A
#
# COMPACT_ATOMS: atom_id res chain seq x y z
N TRP A 1 9.83 -1.22 31.63
CA TRP A 1 10.12 -1.49 30.22
C TRP A 1 11.17 -2.59 30.03
N THR A 2 12.23 -2.61 30.83
CA THR A 2 13.32 -3.61 30.79
C THR A 2 13.29 -4.58 31.95
N GLY A 3 12.37 -4.46 32.89
CA GLY A 3 12.29 -5.27 34.10
C GLY A 3 11.96 -6.74 33.83
N ALA A 4 12.46 -7.64 34.67
CA ALA A 4 11.87 -8.95 34.84
C ALA A 4 10.39 -8.75 35.20
N GLY A 5 9.49 -9.40 34.46
CA GLY A 5 8.05 -9.25 34.67
C GLY A 5 7.72 -9.48 36.15
N SER A 6 6.92 -8.59 36.72
CA SER A 6 6.37 -8.80 38.04
C SER A 6 5.29 -9.88 37.91
N THR A 7 5.36 -10.90 38.74
CA THR A 7 4.45 -12.05 38.73
C THR A 7 2.97 -11.65 38.94
N ASP A 8 2.73 -10.48 39.51
CA ASP A 8 1.39 -10.01 39.87
C ASP A 8 0.66 -9.25 38.76
N ILE A 9 1.40 -8.66 37.77
CA ILE A 9 0.81 -7.81 36.75
C ILE A 9 0.97 -8.41 35.33
N ALA A 10 2.01 -9.18 35.08
CA ALA A 10 2.37 -9.65 33.75
C ALA A 10 2.47 -11.17 33.60
N ASN A 11 1.93 -11.95 34.52
CA ASN A 11 1.99 -13.44 34.52
C ASN A 11 3.42 -14.00 34.25
N GLY A 12 4.46 -13.30 34.74
CA GLY A 12 5.84 -13.71 34.52
C GLY A 12 6.40 -13.38 33.13
N GLU A 13 5.66 -12.68 32.27
CA GLU A 13 6.11 -12.28 30.96
C GLU A 13 7.27 -11.28 31.03
N PRO A 14 8.33 -11.47 30.22
CA PRO A 14 9.47 -10.55 30.20
C PRO A 14 9.00 -9.17 29.71
N GLY A 15 9.67 -8.11 30.19
CA GLY A 15 9.39 -6.74 29.76
C GLY A 15 9.38 -6.58 28.24
N ILE A 16 8.61 -5.61 27.73
CA ILE A 16 8.34 -5.40 26.30
C ILE A 16 9.61 -5.46 25.42
N LEU A 17 10.72 -4.91 25.91
CA LEU A 17 12.01 -4.90 25.20
C LEU A 17 12.75 -6.26 25.22
N ARG A 18 12.31 -7.22 26.02
CA ARG A 18 12.89 -8.58 26.11
C ARG A 18 11.96 -9.66 25.57
N ASN A 19 10.74 -9.30 25.23
CA ASN A 19 9.75 -10.26 24.73
C ASN A 19 10.00 -10.54 23.23
N HIS A 20 10.35 -11.77 22.92
CA HIS A 20 10.63 -12.22 21.54
C HIS A 20 9.42 -12.09 20.63
N SER A 21 8.21 -12.25 21.17
CA SER A 21 6.95 -12.11 20.42
C SER A 21 6.73 -10.68 19.94
N VAL A 22 7.14 -9.67 20.71
CA VAL A 22 7.07 -8.26 20.32
C VAL A 22 7.99 -7.96 19.13
N TYR A 23 9.22 -8.49 19.15
CA TYR A 23 10.15 -8.32 18.04
C TYR A 23 9.66 -9.00 16.76
N ARG A 24 9.14 -10.23 16.86
CA ARG A 24 8.53 -10.92 15.72
C ARG A 24 7.35 -10.14 15.15
N GLY A 25 6.46 -9.64 16.00
CA GLY A 25 5.32 -8.82 15.57
C GLY A 25 5.75 -7.53 14.88
N LEU A 26 6.78 -6.85 15.39
CA LEU A 26 7.35 -5.65 14.78
C LEU A 26 7.94 -5.94 13.40
N ILE A 27 8.76 -6.99 13.28
CA ILE A 27 9.38 -7.37 12.01
C ILE A 27 8.32 -7.76 10.99
N ASN A 28 7.34 -8.58 11.36
CA ASN A 28 6.26 -9.00 10.48
C ASN A 28 5.44 -7.79 9.99
N SER A 29 5.10 -6.87 10.89
CA SER A 29 4.36 -5.65 10.53
C SER A 29 5.18 -4.75 9.60
N LEU A 30 6.49 -4.63 9.82
CA LEU A 30 7.37 -3.83 8.99
C LEU A 30 7.52 -4.44 7.59
N VAL A 31 7.76 -5.74 7.51
CA VAL A 31 7.86 -6.47 6.23
C VAL A 31 6.55 -6.37 5.46
N LEU A 32 5.41 -6.59 6.13
CA LEU A 32 4.09 -6.47 5.53
C LEU A 32 3.86 -5.07 4.97
N SER A 33 4.18 -4.03 5.75
CA SER A 33 4.00 -2.64 5.33
C SER A 33 4.88 -2.26 4.15
N VAL A 34 6.11 -2.76 4.08
CA VAL A 34 7.01 -2.56 2.93
C VAL A 34 6.43 -3.22 1.68
N ILE A 35 5.96 -4.46 1.78
CA ILE A 35 5.35 -5.19 0.66
C ILE A 35 4.09 -4.46 0.17
N CYS A 36 3.17 -4.10 1.09
CA CYS A 36 1.96 -3.35 0.76
C CYS A 36 2.29 -2.00 0.10
N ALA A 37 3.25 -1.26 0.64
CA ALA A 37 3.67 0.03 0.10
C ALA A 37 4.26 -0.11 -1.30
N PHE A 38 5.08 -1.12 -1.53
CA PHE A 38 5.67 -1.38 -2.84
C PHE A 38 4.60 -1.64 -3.90
N PHE A 39 3.71 -2.58 -3.66
CA PHE A 39 2.65 -2.91 -4.62
C PHE A 39 1.64 -1.76 -4.77
N ALA A 40 1.15 -1.19 -3.66
CA ALA A 40 0.21 -0.08 -3.72
C ALA A 40 0.83 1.15 -4.38
N GLY A 41 2.09 1.49 -4.08
CA GLY A 41 2.81 2.60 -4.68
C GLY A 41 2.98 2.43 -6.19
N THR A 42 3.42 1.26 -6.63
CA THR A 42 3.62 0.97 -8.06
C THR A 42 2.30 1.04 -8.83
N ILE A 43 1.27 0.34 -8.35
CA ILE A 43 -0.06 0.36 -8.98
C ILE A 43 -0.66 1.77 -8.90
N GLY A 44 -0.50 2.48 -7.79
CA GLY A 44 -1.01 3.84 -7.59
C GLY A 44 -0.39 4.86 -8.55
N ILE A 45 0.92 4.78 -8.80
CA ILE A 45 1.60 5.64 -9.78
C ILE A 45 1.11 5.35 -11.21
N LEU A 46 0.97 4.09 -11.58
CA LEU A 46 0.44 3.69 -12.89
C LEU A 46 -1.03 4.12 -13.06
N ALA A 47 -1.84 3.96 -12.02
CA ALA A 47 -3.22 4.45 -12.01
C ALA A 47 -3.26 5.99 -12.14
N GLY A 48 -2.43 6.70 -11.39
CA GLY A 48 -2.30 8.17 -11.48
C GLY A 48 -1.91 8.63 -12.88
N TYR A 49 -0.95 7.96 -13.51
CA TYR A 49 -0.57 8.21 -14.90
C TYR A 49 -1.78 8.04 -15.84
N SER A 50 -2.50 6.93 -15.73
CA SER A 50 -3.64 6.64 -16.59
C SER A 50 -4.78 7.65 -16.39
N ILE A 51 -5.05 8.06 -15.14
CA ILE A 51 -6.10 9.03 -14.81
C ILE A 51 -5.78 10.41 -15.36
N VAL A 52 -4.54 10.87 -15.22
CA VAL A 52 -4.16 12.23 -15.61
C VAL A 52 -3.94 12.35 -17.13
N ARG A 53 -3.24 11.38 -17.73
CA ARG A 53 -2.86 11.46 -19.15
C ARG A 53 -3.95 11.03 -20.12
N LYS A 54 -4.90 10.20 -19.67
CA LYS A 54 -6.03 9.72 -20.46
C LYS A 54 -7.37 10.30 -19.97
N LYS A 55 -7.38 11.54 -19.50
CA LYS A 55 -8.61 12.23 -19.08
C LYS A 55 -9.70 12.14 -20.14
N GLY A 56 -10.94 11.90 -19.70
CA GLY A 56 -12.11 11.80 -20.59
C GLY A 56 -12.30 10.45 -21.27
N THR A 57 -11.37 9.51 -21.12
CA THR A 57 -11.53 8.14 -21.61
C THR A 57 -12.28 7.29 -20.58
N PHE A 58 -13.12 6.35 -21.04
CA PHE A 58 -13.81 5.37 -20.18
C PHE A 58 -12.84 4.65 -19.24
N LEU A 59 -11.65 4.32 -19.73
CA LEU A 59 -10.60 3.67 -18.95
C LEU A 59 -10.13 4.52 -17.76
N SER A 60 -9.95 5.84 -17.96
CA SER A 60 -9.54 6.76 -16.90
C SER A 60 -10.58 6.83 -15.78
N ASN A 61 -11.85 6.92 -16.15
CA ASN A 61 -12.95 6.95 -15.19
C ASN A 61 -13.08 5.60 -14.46
N ALA A 62 -13.00 4.49 -15.16
CA ALA A 62 -13.05 3.16 -14.57
C ALA A 62 -11.90 2.93 -13.56
N VAL A 63 -10.66 3.28 -13.94
CA VAL A 63 -9.49 3.18 -13.05
C VAL A 63 -9.67 4.07 -11.82
N SER A 64 -10.19 5.29 -11.99
CA SER A 64 -10.46 6.20 -10.88
C SER A 64 -11.47 5.59 -9.89
N HIS A 65 -12.62 5.13 -10.38
CA HIS A 65 -13.64 4.52 -9.52
C HIS A 65 -13.16 3.24 -8.83
N LEU A 66 -12.50 2.34 -9.57
CA LEU A 66 -11.95 1.10 -9.01
C LEU A 66 -10.91 1.36 -7.93
N THR A 67 -10.06 2.37 -8.12
CA THR A 67 -9.01 2.70 -7.17
C THR A 67 -9.58 3.28 -5.87
N PHE A 68 -10.66 4.07 -5.93
CA PHE A 68 -11.25 4.70 -4.75
C PHE A 68 -12.34 3.86 -4.07
N PHE A 69 -12.91 2.88 -4.75
CA PHE A 69 -13.97 2.02 -4.22
C PHE A 69 -13.62 1.35 -2.89
N PRO A 70 -12.41 0.76 -2.71
CA PRO A 70 -12.04 0.11 -1.44
C PRO A 70 -12.00 1.06 -0.23
N TYR A 71 -11.84 2.36 -0.47
CA TYR A 71 -11.81 3.37 0.59
C TYR A 71 -13.19 3.58 1.23
N LEU A 72 -14.26 3.35 0.47
CA LEU A 72 -15.64 3.50 0.94
C LEU A 72 -16.06 2.37 1.89
N ILE A 73 -15.36 1.23 1.86
CA ILE A 73 -15.70 0.08 2.68
C ILE A 73 -15.00 0.20 4.04
N PRO A 74 -15.75 0.15 5.17
CA PRO A 74 -15.16 0.13 6.50
C PRO A 74 -14.16 -1.01 6.64
N SER A 75 -13.03 -0.75 7.28
CA SER A 75 -11.92 -1.72 7.41
C SER A 75 -12.36 -3.06 7.98
N MET A 76 -13.24 -3.02 8.98
CA MET A 76 -13.75 -4.23 9.63
C MET A 76 -14.65 -5.05 8.70
N ALA A 77 -15.52 -4.38 7.93
CA ALA A 77 -16.37 -5.06 6.95
C ALA A 77 -15.54 -5.69 5.84
N PHE A 78 -14.50 -5.00 5.37
CA PHE A 78 -13.59 -5.52 4.37
C PHE A 78 -12.82 -6.75 4.87
N GLY A 79 -12.27 -6.69 6.09
CA GLY A 79 -11.60 -7.83 6.72
C GLY A 79 -12.53 -9.02 6.97
N ALA A 80 -13.75 -8.79 7.43
CA ALA A 80 -14.73 -9.84 7.72
C ALA A 80 -15.29 -10.54 6.46
N SER A 81 -15.24 -9.90 5.30
CA SER A 81 -15.72 -10.48 4.04
C SER A 81 -14.75 -11.50 3.42
N VAL A 82 -13.46 -11.40 3.76
CA VAL A 82 -12.41 -12.22 3.16
C VAL A 82 -12.52 -13.72 3.49
N PRO A 83 -12.85 -14.13 4.72
CA PRO A 83 -12.99 -15.57 5.04
C PRO A 83 -14.08 -16.29 4.24
N ARG A 84 -15.05 -15.53 3.76
CA ARG A 84 -16.18 -16.04 2.95
C ARG A 84 -15.95 -15.90 1.45
N GLY A 85 -14.77 -15.41 1.04
CA GLY A 85 -14.41 -15.23 -0.37
C GLY A 85 -14.10 -16.54 -1.11
N PRO A 86 -13.86 -16.44 -2.44
CA PRO A 86 -13.69 -17.61 -3.32
C PRO A 86 -12.41 -18.41 -3.08
N ILE A 87 -11.51 -17.97 -2.21
CA ILE A 87 -10.22 -18.63 -1.98
C ILE A 87 -9.98 -18.85 -0.47
N PRO A 88 -10.70 -19.81 0.15
CA PRO A 88 -10.54 -20.09 1.57
C PRO A 88 -9.15 -20.64 1.94
N ALA A 89 -8.42 -21.21 1.00
CA ALA A 89 -7.06 -21.73 1.21
C ALA A 89 -5.98 -20.65 1.49
N LEU A 90 -6.25 -19.39 1.15
CA LEU A 90 -5.34 -18.29 1.43
C LEU A 90 -5.60 -17.60 2.78
N TYR A 91 -6.68 -17.96 3.46
CA TYR A 91 -7.00 -17.39 4.77
C TYR A 91 -5.94 -17.79 5.80
N GLY A 92 -5.49 -16.82 6.60
CA GLY A 92 -4.41 -17.03 7.57
C GLY A 92 -2.99 -16.96 6.98
N THR A 93 -2.85 -16.67 5.68
CA THR A 93 -1.55 -16.55 5.02
C THR A 93 -1.09 -15.09 4.98
N PHE A 94 0.19 -14.86 5.16
CA PHE A 94 0.82 -13.54 5.05
C PHE A 94 0.53 -12.86 3.67
N ALA A 95 0.39 -13.65 2.62
CA ALA A 95 0.09 -13.17 1.27
C ALA A 95 -1.28 -12.48 1.17
N ILE A 96 -2.32 -12.99 1.87
CA ILE A 96 -3.65 -12.37 1.85
C ILE A 96 -3.66 -11.04 2.61
N LEU A 97 -2.89 -10.96 3.71
CA LEU A 97 -2.70 -9.71 4.46
C LEU A 97 -2.06 -8.64 3.57
N ALA A 98 -1.03 -9.03 2.81
CA ALA A 98 -0.35 -8.14 1.87
C ALA A 98 -1.29 -7.69 0.74
N LEU A 99 -2.09 -8.59 0.19
CA LEU A 99 -3.04 -8.28 -0.88
C LEU A 99 -4.12 -7.31 -0.39
N ILE A 100 -4.75 -7.61 0.74
CA ILE A 100 -5.80 -6.77 1.32
C ILE A 100 -5.25 -5.40 1.71
N GLY A 101 -4.07 -5.37 2.33
CA GLY A 101 -3.40 -4.12 2.66
C GLY A 101 -3.09 -3.29 1.42
N THR A 102 -2.60 -3.91 0.34
CA THR A 102 -2.35 -3.26 -0.94
C THR A 102 -3.62 -2.62 -1.51
N VAL A 103 -4.70 -3.39 -1.61
CA VAL A 103 -5.98 -2.90 -2.16
C VAL A 103 -6.56 -1.77 -1.30
N LYS A 104 -6.53 -1.92 0.01
CA LYS A 104 -7.07 -0.92 0.94
C LYS A 104 -6.31 0.41 0.91
N TYR A 105 -4.98 0.36 0.81
CA TYR A 105 -4.15 1.57 0.83
C TYR A 105 -3.83 2.11 -0.57
N LEU A 106 -4.30 1.44 -1.62
CA LEU A 106 -4.19 1.87 -3.00
C LEU A 106 -4.71 3.31 -3.26
N PRO A 107 -5.82 3.77 -2.66
CA PRO A 107 -6.30 5.15 -2.86
C PRO A 107 -5.28 6.22 -2.46
N PHE A 108 -4.53 6.00 -1.38
CA PHE A 108 -3.49 6.95 -0.93
C PHE A 108 -2.33 7.03 -1.94
N ALA A 109 -1.87 5.89 -2.42
CA ALA A 109 -0.84 5.81 -3.44
C ALA A 109 -1.29 6.42 -4.77
N SER A 110 -2.55 6.17 -5.16
CA SER A 110 -3.12 6.70 -6.40
C SER A 110 -3.27 8.22 -6.36
N LYS A 111 -3.70 8.80 -5.23
CA LYS A 111 -3.73 10.26 -5.05
C LYS A 111 -2.33 10.87 -5.19
N SER A 112 -1.32 10.24 -4.59
CA SER A 112 0.07 10.69 -4.75
C SER A 112 0.53 10.57 -6.20
N GLY A 113 0.19 9.48 -6.88
CA GLY A 113 0.47 9.29 -8.31
C GLY A 113 -0.21 10.34 -9.20
N ILE A 114 -1.47 10.69 -8.92
CA ILE A 114 -2.18 11.77 -9.62
C ILE A 114 -1.46 13.11 -9.42
N ASN A 115 -1.13 13.46 -8.17
CA ASN A 115 -0.43 14.69 -7.86
C ASN A 115 0.94 14.75 -8.52
N CYS A 116 1.68 13.64 -8.55
CA CYS A 116 2.94 13.51 -9.24
C CYS A 116 2.79 13.82 -10.75
N MET A 117 1.77 13.26 -11.40
CA MET A 117 1.53 13.49 -12.83
C MET A 117 0.99 14.88 -13.14
N LEU A 118 0.24 15.50 -12.22
CA LEU A 118 -0.23 16.88 -12.38
C LEU A 118 0.90 17.91 -12.26
N GLN A 119 1.91 17.63 -11.43
CA GLN A 119 3.10 18.47 -11.31
C GLN A 119 4.02 18.39 -12.54
N LEU A 120 3.97 17.27 -13.26
CA LEU A 120 4.72 17.10 -14.50
C LEU A 120 3.93 17.73 -15.66
N GLY A 121 4.43 18.81 -16.24
CA GLY A 121 3.84 19.44 -17.41
C GLY A 121 3.69 18.44 -18.58
N ASN A 122 2.62 18.59 -19.36
CA ASN A 122 2.39 17.76 -20.55
C ASN A 122 3.51 17.92 -21.59
N GLU A 123 4.10 19.10 -21.64
CA GLU A 123 5.13 19.51 -22.62
C GLU A 123 6.34 18.56 -22.65
N ILE A 124 6.77 18.10 -21.46
CA ILE A 124 7.92 17.17 -21.35
C ILE A 124 7.59 15.82 -21.98
N GLU A 125 6.38 15.34 -21.75
CA GLU A 125 5.96 14.05 -22.30
C GLU A 125 5.66 14.14 -23.79
N GLU A 126 5.02 15.21 -24.23
CA GLU A 126 4.75 15.48 -25.65
C GLU A 126 6.04 15.60 -26.45
N SER A 127 7.03 16.32 -25.93
CA SER A 127 8.36 16.41 -26.56
C SER A 127 9.02 15.04 -26.71
N ALA A 128 8.91 14.20 -25.69
CA ALA A 128 9.45 12.85 -25.73
C ALA A 128 8.69 11.93 -26.71
N ILE A 129 7.38 12.16 -26.91
CA ILE A 129 6.58 11.45 -27.92
C ILE A 129 7.03 11.85 -29.33
N ILE A 130 7.20 13.14 -29.56
CA ILE A 130 7.68 13.67 -30.87
C ILE A 130 9.04 13.09 -31.23
N MET A 131 9.92 12.90 -30.24
CA MET A 131 11.23 12.24 -30.42
C MET A 131 11.13 10.71 -30.60
N GLY A 132 9.95 10.13 -30.67
CA GLY A 132 9.74 8.69 -30.85
C GLY A 132 10.15 7.81 -29.67
N ILE A 133 10.31 8.38 -28.47
CA ILE A 133 10.72 7.62 -27.29
C ILE A 133 9.57 6.71 -26.81
N PRO A 134 9.76 5.38 -26.76
CA PRO A 134 8.71 4.45 -26.32
C PRO A 134 8.33 4.66 -24.86
N TRP A 135 7.07 4.34 -24.52
CA TRP A 135 6.47 4.61 -23.22
C TRP A 135 7.33 4.16 -22.03
N TRP A 136 7.89 2.93 -22.08
CA TRP A 136 8.75 2.41 -21.00
C TRP A 136 10.00 3.26 -20.76
N LYS A 137 10.64 3.73 -21.83
CA LYS A 137 11.81 4.60 -21.69
C LYS A 137 11.43 5.97 -21.15
N ARG A 138 10.26 6.52 -21.54
CA ARG A 138 9.75 7.78 -20.98
C ARG A 138 9.50 7.64 -19.49
N MET A 139 8.79 6.57 -19.08
CA MET A 139 8.48 6.32 -17.66
C MET A 139 9.77 6.22 -16.83
N VAL A 140 10.71 5.35 -17.22
CA VAL A 140 11.88 5.03 -16.39
C VAL A 140 12.96 6.11 -16.46
N ARG A 141 13.19 6.73 -17.62
CA ARG A 141 14.31 7.65 -17.82
C ARG A 141 13.95 9.13 -17.72
N ILE A 142 12.67 9.47 -17.84
CA ILE A 142 12.22 10.87 -17.81
C ILE A 142 11.33 11.10 -16.58
N ILE A 143 10.19 10.43 -16.49
CA ILE A 143 9.18 10.70 -15.46
C ILE A 143 9.71 10.36 -14.05
N ILE A 144 10.23 9.15 -13.87
CA ILE A 144 10.70 8.69 -12.55
C ILE A 144 11.84 9.57 -12.01
N PRO A 145 12.90 9.91 -12.76
CA PRO A 145 13.97 10.74 -12.23
C PRO A 145 13.54 12.17 -11.91
N ILE A 146 12.67 12.76 -12.72
CA ILE A 146 12.19 14.14 -12.48
C ILE A 146 11.30 14.19 -11.24
N GLN A 147 10.43 13.20 -11.08
CA GLN A 147 9.42 13.15 -10.01
C GLN A 147 9.81 12.26 -8.83
N LYS A 148 11.10 11.98 -8.63
CA LYS A 148 11.59 11.05 -7.60
C LYS A 148 11.03 11.34 -6.20
N THR A 149 10.92 12.61 -5.81
CA THR A 149 10.42 13.03 -4.50
C THR A 149 8.92 12.76 -4.34
N SER A 150 8.13 13.10 -5.36
CA SER A 150 6.69 12.85 -5.37
C SER A 150 6.37 11.34 -5.42
N ILE A 151 7.16 10.59 -6.17
CA ILE A 151 7.08 9.12 -6.25
C ILE A 151 7.41 8.50 -4.88
N LEU A 152 8.47 8.96 -4.22
CA LEU A 152 8.83 8.50 -2.88
C LEU A 152 7.70 8.74 -1.88
N SER A 153 7.05 9.90 -1.94
CA SER A 153 5.86 10.17 -1.13
C SER A 153 4.72 9.19 -1.42
N GLY A 154 4.58 8.75 -2.68
CA GLY A 154 3.62 7.74 -3.11
C GLY A 154 3.84 6.35 -2.49
N TYR A 155 5.07 6.02 -2.12
CA TYR A 155 5.39 4.81 -1.36
C TYR A 155 5.28 5.01 0.15
N LEU A 156 5.68 6.17 0.66
CA LEU A 156 5.66 6.47 2.10
C LEU A 156 4.24 6.57 2.66
N LEU A 157 3.29 7.16 1.93
CA LEU A 157 1.91 7.30 2.40
C LEU A 157 1.22 5.95 2.66
N PRO A 158 1.23 4.97 1.72
CA PRO A 158 0.71 3.63 1.99
C PRO A 158 1.47 2.91 3.10
N PHE A 159 2.78 3.10 3.19
CA PHE A 159 3.61 2.51 4.24
C PHE A 159 3.17 2.95 5.63
N ILE A 160 3.10 4.26 5.85
CA ILE A 160 2.65 4.84 7.14
C ILE A 160 1.21 4.41 7.45
N SER A 161 0.34 4.43 6.45
CA SER A 161 -1.06 4.04 6.61
C SER A 161 -1.22 2.57 6.95
N CYS A 162 -0.39 1.70 6.38
CA CYS A 162 -0.35 0.28 6.67
C CYS A 162 0.14 0.02 8.10
N MET A 163 1.21 0.70 8.54
CA MET A 163 1.73 0.60 9.91
C MET A 163 0.70 1.03 10.97
N ARG A 164 -0.16 1.99 10.64
CA ARG A 164 -1.24 2.45 11.52
C ARG A 164 -2.50 1.59 11.47
N GLY A 165 -2.63 0.73 10.48
CA GLY A 165 -3.85 -0.02 10.16
C GLY A 165 -4.09 -1.26 11.01
N LEU A 166 -3.84 -1.22 12.32
CA LEU A 166 -3.95 -2.35 13.24
C LEU A 166 -5.30 -3.07 13.22
N SER A 167 -6.40 -2.34 13.10
CA SER A 167 -7.75 -2.91 13.19
C SER A 167 -8.10 -3.92 12.08
N LEU A 168 -7.53 -3.77 10.89
CA LEU A 168 -7.73 -4.72 9.80
C LEU A 168 -6.89 -5.98 10.01
N PHE A 169 -5.65 -5.80 10.46
CA PHE A 169 -4.72 -6.91 10.63
C PHE A 169 -5.08 -7.79 11.83
N ILE A 170 -5.54 -7.20 12.95
CA ILE A 170 -6.02 -7.95 14.12
C ILE A 170 -7.15 -8.91 13.75
N LEU A 171 -8.03 -8.53 12.83
CA LEU A 171 -9.18 -9.34 12.41
C LEU A 171 -8.77 -10.52 11.52
N LEU A 172 -7.63 -10.42 10.86
CA LEU A 172 -7.12 -11.39 9.89
C LEU A 172 -5.96 -12.24 10.42
N VAL A 173 -5.36 -11.82 11.54
CA VAL A 173 -4.28 -12.58 12.19
C VAL A 173 -4.86 -13.84 12.79
N THR A 174 -4.29 -14.97 12.42
CA THR A 174 -4.49 -16.27 13.05
C THR A 174 -3.22 -16.67 13.81
N PRO A 175 -3.29 -17.61 14.77
CA PRO A 175 -2.11 -18.06 15.53
C PRO A 175 -0.95 -18.58 14.68
N SER A 176 -1.19 -18.86 13.39
CA SER A 176 -0.19 -19.34 12.42
C SER A 176 0.48 -18.22 11.60
N THR A 177 0.04 -16.97 11.72
CA THR A 177 0.61 -15.79 11.06
C THR A 177 1.23 -14.84 12.06
#